data_e61c5c5b9d2733ef383f406f67276f0c
#
_entry.id   e61c5c5b9d2733ef383f406f67276f0c
#
_cell.length_a   1.000
_cell.length_b   1.000
_cell.length_c   1.000
_cell.angle_alpha   90.00
_cell.angle_beta   90.00
_cell.angle_gamma   90.00
#
_symmetry.space_group_name_H-M   'P 1'
#
loop_
_entity.id
_entity.type
_entity.pdbx_description
1 polymer ?
#
loop_
_entity_poly.entity_id
_entity_poly.type
_entity_poly.pdbx_seq_one_letter_code
_entity_poly.pdbx_strand_id
1 'polypeptide(L)'
;MKKRILFLLTCLLLTGCGLEKEGYDLPPQVMVDGTIYGTTGYPVPGQSSDDTQAEGTITSEVDGSEVPTEDDQSNFGTGYSYRAGLHDGTLEVRIDGNWVIFATQEAKDTLDFTVEGYGYRPD
;
A
#
# COMPACT_ATOMS: atom_id res chain seq x y z
N MET A 1 -23.88 -36.80 25.80
CA MET A 1 -23.83 -36.27 25.48
C MET A 1 -24.04 -35.68 25.12
N LYS A 2 -24.03 -35.39 25.08
CA LYS A 2 -24.00 -34.63 24.63
C LYS A 2 -23.71 -33.99 24.20
N LYS A 3 -23.47 -33.84 24.26
CA LYS A 3 -23.07 -33.12 23.82
C LYS A 3 -22.88 -32.64 23.15
N ARG A 4 -22.83 -32.84 23.28
CA ARG A 4 -22.46 -32.21 22.63
C ARG A 4 -22.62 -31.56 22.06
N ILE A 5 -22.75 -31.60 22.26
CA ILE A 5 -22.78 -30.79 21.68
C ILE A 5 -22.65 -30.08 21.46
N LEU A 6 -22.28 -29.93 21.76
CA LEU A 6 -22.02 -29.12 21.37
C LEU A 6 -21.68 -28.61 20.85
N PHE A 7 -21.45 -28.86 20.91
CA PHE A 7 -20.98 -28.28 20.20
C PHE A 7 -21.07 -27.78 19.53
N LEU A 8 -21.09 -28.13 19.64
CA LEU A 8 -21.09 -27.58 18.81
C LEU A 8 -21.32 -26.72 18.55
N LEU A 9 -21.26 -26.33 18.78
CA LEU A 9 -21.38 -25.43 18.42
C LEU A 9 -20.87 -24.71 18.25
N THR A 10 -20.37 -24.64 18.40
CA THR A 10 -19.78 -23.95 18.13
C THR A 10 -19.39 -23.41 17.35
N CYS A 11 -19.16 -23.53 17.14
CA CYS A 11 -18.71 -23.05 16.24
C CYS A 11 -19.06 -22.36 15.58
N LEU A 12 -19.36 -22.30 15.59
CA LEU A 12 -19.63 -21.64 14.81
C LEU A 12 -19.51 -20.63 14.74
N LEU A 13 -19.20 -20.30 15.16
CA LEU A 13 -19.00 -19.31 15.02
C LEU A 13 -18.24 -18.90 14.52
N LEU A 14 -17.84 -19.08 14.48
CA LEU A 14 -17.16 -18.61 13.88
C LEU A 14 -17.21 -18.27 12.95
N THR A 15 -17.10 -18.41 12.90
CA THR A 15 -17.24 -18.29 11.88
C THR A 15 -17.47 -17.18 11.45
N GLY A 16 -17.95 -16.88 11.63
CA GLY A 16 -18.24 -15.84 11.05
C GLY A 16 -17.42 -14.79 11.15
N CYS A 17 -16.80 -14.82 11.79
CA CYS A 17 -16.12 -13.88 12.07
C CYS A 17 -15.44 -13.28 11.08
N GLY A 18 -14.78 -13.72 10.56
CA GLY A 18 -14.03 -13.08 9.70
C GLY A 18 -14.70 -12.28 8.76
N LEU A 19 -15.87 -12.49 8.65
CA LEU A 19 -16.44 -11.86 7.68
C LEU A 19 -16.48 -10.46 7.75
N GLU A 20 -16.43 -9.95 8.74
CA GLU A 20 -16.62 -8.62 8.76
C GLU A 20 -15.60 -7.84 8.16
N LYS A 21 -14.51 -8.37 7.96
CA LYS A 21 -13.53 -7.62 7.43
C LYS A 21 -13.62 -7.43 6.05
N GLU A 22 -14.39 -8.14 5.40
CA GLU A 22 -14.34 -8.03 4.07
C GLU A 22 -14.73 -6.74 3.62
N GLY A 23 -14.26 -6.18 2.71
CA GLY A 23 -14.63 -4.94 2.20
C GLY A 23 -13.93 -3.77 2.80
N TYR A 24 -13.09 -4.03 3.74
CA TYR A 24 -12.42 -2.94 4.37
C TYR A 24 -10.95 -2.88 4.17
N ASP A 25 -10.48 -3.26 3.01
CA ASP A 25 -9.09 -3.11 2.72
C ASP A 25 -8.78 -1.63 2.60
N LEU A 26 -7.65 -1.24 3.10
CA LEU A 26 -7.18 0.12 2.97
C LEU A 26 -6.53 0.31 1.62
N PRO A 27 -6.41 1.53 1.15
CA PRO A 27 -5.66 1.77 -0.08
C PRO A 27 -4.23 1.27 0.11
N PRO A 28 -3.55 0.90 -0.97
CA PRO A 28 -2.18 0.44 -0.85
C PRO A 28 -1.26 1.43 -0.18
N GLN A 29 -0.48 0.95 0.77
CA GLN A 29 0.45 1.77 1.54
C GLN A 29 1.74 1.00 1.77
N VAL A 30 2.83 1.72 1.92
CA VAL A 30 4.11 1.12 2.25
C VAL A 30 4.85 2.04 3.20
N MET A 31 5.62 1.46 4.13
CA MET A 31 6.44 2.25 5.03
C MET A 31 7.89 2.16 4.57
N VAL A 32 8.55 3.30 4.44
CA VAL A 32 9.96 3.36 4.10
C VAL A 32 10.59 4.40 5.01
N ASP A 33 11.64 4.02 5.73
CA ASP A 33 12.35 4.89 6.65
C ASP A 33 11.37 5.56 7.64
N GLY A 34 10.47 4.78 8.15
CA GLY A 34 9.54 5.24 9.18
C GLY A 34 8.41 6.11 8.68
N THR A 35 8.29 6.30 7.38
CA THR A 35 7.28 7.15 6.79
C THR A 35 6.30 6.32 5.98
N ILE A 36 5.01 6.59 6.13
CA ILE A 36 3.98 5.89 5.38
C ILE A 36 3.67 6.65 4.10
N TYR A 37 3.73 5.95 2.99
CA TYR A 37 3.38 6.49 1.68
C TYR A 37 2.18 5.72 1.16
N GLY A 38 1.15 6.40 0.71
CA GLY A 38 -0.03 5.74 0.14
C GLY A 38 -0.12 6.02 -1.34
N THR A 39 -0.77 5.14 -2.06
CA THR A 39 -0.85 5.28 -3.51
C THR A 39 -1.64 6.54 -3.88
N THR A 40 -1.22 7.19 -4.95
CA THR A 40 -1.99 8.28 -5.52
C THR A 40 -2.87 7.77 -6.64
N GLY A 41 -2.59 6.56 -7.12
CA GLY A 41 -3.30 6.01 -8.27
C GLY A 41 -2.76 6.49 -9.61
N TYR A 42 -1.76 7.35 -9.61
CA TYR A 42 -1.22 7.90 -10.86
C TYR A 42 0.14 7.30 -11.18
N PRO A 43 0.39 7.02 -12.44
CA PRO A 43 1.71 6.55 -12.85
C PRO A 43 2.67 7.73 -12.94
N VAL A 44 3.95 7.43 -12.93
CA VAL A 44 4.96 8.45 -13.15
C VAL A 44 4.90 8.85 -14.62
N PRO A 45 4.73 10.12 -14.92
CA PRO A 45 4.57 10.54 -16.32
C PRO A 45 5.83 10.29 -17.12
N GLY A 46 5.63 9.86 -18.35
CA GLY A 46 6.75 9.71 -19.28
C GLY A 46 7.74 8.65 -18.91
N GLN A 47 7.39 7.77 -17.97
CA GLN A 47 8.37 6.82 -17.49
C GLN A 47 8.56 5.67 -18.45
N SER A 48 9.66 5.00 -18.35
CA SER A 48 9.87 3.76 -19.04
C SER A 48 9.69 2.67 -18.01
N SER A 49 9.67 1.44 -18.43
CA SER A 49 9.54 0.34 -17.51
C SER A 49 10.88 -0.08 -16.92
N ASP A 50 11.91 0.69 -17.13
CA ASP A 50 13.24 0.37 -16.65
C ASP A 50 13.29 0.49 -15.14
N ASP A 51 13.79 -0.51 -14.45
CA ASP A 51 13.88 -0.47 -13.01
C ASP A 51 15.30 -0.35 -12.51
N THR A 52 16.22 0.10 -13.34
CA THR A 52 17.60 0.19 -12.92
C THR A 52 17.81 1.25 -11.86
N GLN A 53 16.83 2.07 -11.57
CA GLN A 53 17.00 3.10 -10.57
C GLN A 53 16.33 2.72 -9.26
N ALA A 54 15.95 1.48 -9.09
CA ALA A 54 15.33 1.06 -7.84
C ALA A 54 16.31 1.22 -6.69
N GLU A 55 15.82 1.67 -5.55
CA GLU A 55 16.65 1.90 -4.38
C GLU A 55 16.37 0.89 -3.29
N GLY A 56 15.24 0.22 -3.33
CA GLY A 56 14.91 -0.78 -2.34
C GLY A 56 13.83 -1.69 -2.82
N THR A 57 13.46 -2.64 -1.99
CA THR A 57 12.44 -3.63 -2.32
C THR A 57 11.54 -3.84 -1.10
N ILE A 58 10.25 -4.00 -1.33
CA ILE A 58 9.32 -4.29 -0.25
C ILE A 58 9.50 -5.75 0.12
N THR A 59 9.85 -6.02 1.36
CA THR A 59 10.24 -7.35 1.80
C THR A 59 9.27 -8.01 2.76
N SER A 60 8.30 -7.28 3.30
CA SER A 60 7.30 -7.91 4.15
C SER A 60 5.96 -7.26 3.92
N GLU A 61 4.92 -7.87 4.46
CA GLU A 61 3.59 -7.35 4.23
C GLU A 61 2.70 -7.59 5.42
N VAL A 62 1.68 -6.75 5.56
CA VAL A 62 0.60 -6.96 6.52
C VAL A 62 -0.67 -7.15 5.71
N ASP A 63 -1.74 -7.51 6.39
CA ASP A 63 -3.03 -7.70 5.74
C ASP A 63 -3.46 -6.40 5.06
N GLY A 64 -4.25 -6.52 4.01
CA GLY A 64 -4.72 -5.35 3.26
C GLY A 64 -5.53 -4.38 4.09
N SER A 65 -6.04 -4.81 5.22
CA SER A 65 -6.81 -3.94 6.10
C SER A 65 -5.96 -3.29 7.17
N GLU A 66 -4.65 -3.48 7.12
CA GLU A 66 -3.75 -2.97 8.16
C GLU A 66 -2.76 -1.97 7.62
N VAL A 67 -2.27 -1.13 8.49
CA VAL A 67 -1.26 -0.13 8.14
C VAL A 67 0.11 -0.75 8.39
N PRO A 68 1.05 -0.61 7.45
CA PRO A 68 2.40 -1.13 7.69
C PRO A 68 3.03 -0.54 8.95
N THR A 69 3.83 -1.34 9.63
CA THR A 69 4.44 -0.94 10.89
C THR A 69 5.94 -1.03 10.88
N GLU A 70 6.55 -1.52 9.81
CA GLU A 70 8.00 -1.66 9.72
C GLU A 70 8.47 -1.14 8.39
N ASP A 71 9.74 -0.80 8.32
CA ASP A 71 10.30 -0.35 7.05
C ASP A 71 10.24 -1.45 6.01
N ASP A 72 9.99 -1.05 4.78
CA ASP A 72 9.93 -1.95 3.62
C ASP A 72 8.77 -2.94 3.74
N GLN A 73 7.73 -2.53 4.45
CA GLN A 73 6.54 -3.36 4.60
C GLN A 73 5.35 -2.66 3.95
N SER A 74 4.54 -3.43 3.25
CA SER A 74 3.34 -2.89 2.61
C SER A 74 2.12 -3.65 3.08
N ASN A 75 0.94 -3.15 2.69
CA ASN A 75 -0.28 -3.90 2.88
C ASN A 75 -0.80 -4.44 1.55
N PHE A 76 0.06 -4.52 0.53
CA PHE A 76 -0.38 -5.02 -0.78
C PHE A 76 0.60 -6.03 -1.39
N GLY A 77 1.53 -6.56 -0.61
CA GLY A 77 2.38 -7.64 -1.09
C GLY A 77 3.86 -7.29 -1.01
N THR A 78 4.69 -8.22 -1.46
CA THR A 78 6.14 -8.06 -1.39
C THR A 78 6.73 -8.20 -2.78
N GLY A 79 8.01 -7.88 -2.88
CA GLY A 79 8.73 -8.05 -4.13
C GLY A 79 8.72 -6.83 -5.04
N TYR A 80 8.02 -5.77 -4.65
CA TYR A 80 7.96 -4.57 -5.48
C TYR A 80 9.18 -3.70 -5.19
N SER A 81 9.77 -3.17 -6.26
CA SER A 81 10.88 -2.24 -6.11
C SER A 81 10.36 -0.84 -5.85
N TYR A 82 11.14 -0.03 -5.17
CA TYR A 82 10.74 1.35 -4.95
C TYR A 82 11.95 2.27 -5.07
N ARG A 83 11.67 3.56 -5.20
CA ARG A 83 12.72 4.58 -5.26
C ARG A 83 12.11 5.90 -4.80
N ALA A 84 12.95 6.84 -4.46
CA ALA A 84 12.47 8.17 -4.04
C ALA A 84 11.73 8.81 -5.20
N GLY A 85 10.70 9.55 -4.89
CA GLY A 85 9.95 10.24 -5.92
C GLY A 85 10.56 11.60 -6.25
N LEU A 86 9.89 12.33 -7.11
CA LEU A 86 10.39 13.59 -7.59
C LEU A 86 10.36 14.68 -6.54
N HIS A 87 9.44 14.63 -5.61
CA HIS A 87 9.30 15.66 -4.59
C HIS A 87 9.41 15.06 -3.20
N ASP A 88 9.67 15.89 -2.21
CA ASP A 88 9.68 15.41 -0.84
C ASP A 88 8.33 14.82 -0.53
N GLY A 89 8.32 13.72 0.18
CA GLY A 89 7.08 13.06 0.55
C GLY A 89 6.52 12.17 -0.54
N THR A 90 7.25 11.95 -1.62
CA THR A 90 6.80 11.06 -2.68
C THR A 90 7.73 9.88 -2.81
N LEU A 91 7.18 8.77 -3.24
CA LEU A 91 7.92 7.53 -3.45
C LEU A 91 7.35 6.93 -4.73
N GLU A 92 8.15 6.21 -5.47
CA GLU A 92 7.64 5.54 -6.66
C GLU A 92 7.81 4.05 -6.44
N VAL A 93 6.76 3.29 -6.69
CA VAL A 93 6.76 1.85 -6.49
C VAL A 93 6.47 1.20 -7.84
N ARG A 94 7.27 0.22 -8.21
CA ARG A 94 7.11 -0.43 -9.50
C ARG A 94 6.12 -1.56 -9.38
N ILE A 95 4.99 -1.41 -10.02
CA ILE A 95 3.91 -2.38 -9.96
C ILE A 95 3.54 -2.77 -11.39
N ASP A 96 3.62 -4.04 -11.69
CA ASP A 96 3.31 -4.56 -13.02
C ASP A 96 4.11 -3.84 -14.10
N GLY A 97 5.37 -3.56 -13.80
CA GLY A 97 6.25 -2.96 -14.79
C GLY A 97 6.13 -1.45 -14.92
N ASN A 98 5.29 -0.83 -14.12
CA ASN A 98 5.11 0.61 -14.19
C ASN A 98 5.40 1.25 -12.85
N TRP A 99 6.02 2.41 -12.88
CA TRP A 99 6.26 3.15 -11.64
C TRP A 99 5.00 3.93 -11.30
N VAL A 100 4.51 3.73 -10.07
CA VAL A 100 3.29 4.38 -9.60
C VAL A 100 3.68 5.32 -8.47
N ILE A 101 3.10 6.50 -8.44
CA ILE A 101 3.43 7.50 -7.43
C ILE A 101 2.70 7.19 -6.14
N PHE A 102 3.47 7.10 -5.06
CA PHE A 102 2.94 6.99 -3.71
C PHE A 102 3.36 8.27 -2.99
N ALA A 103 2.61 8.69 -2.00
CA ALA A 103 2.90 9.96 -1.34
C ALA A 103 2.42 9.95 0.09
N THR A 104 3.04 10.77 0.93
CA THR A 104 2.54 11.01 2.27
C THR A 104 1.26 11.81 2.17
N GLN A 105 0.49 11.86 3.24
CA GLN A 105 -0.73 12.65 3.22
C GLN A 105 -0.40 14.13 3.01
N GLU A 106 0.68 14.59 3.60
CA GLU A 106 1.06 15.98 3.42
C GLU A 106 1.37 16.28 1.96
N ALA A 107 2.08 15.39 1.30
CA ALA A 107 2.38 15.60 -0.12
C ALA A 107 1.11 15.54 -0.95
N LYS A 108 0.17 14.68 -0.58
CA LYS A 108 -1.09 14.60 -1.30
C LYS A 108 -1.85 15.91 -1.18
N ASP A 109 -1.66 16.64 -0.09
CA ASP A 109 -2.37 17.89 0.09
C ASP A 109 -1.71 19.05 -0.63
N THR A 110 -0.44 18.93 -0.99
CA THR A 110 0.28 20.07 -1.57
C THR A 110 0.68 19.87 -3.03
N LEU A 111 0.58 18.66 -3.55
CA LEU A 111 1.02 18.41 -4.93
C LEU A 111 -0.18 18.00 -5.78
N ASP A 112 -0.09 18.33 -7.07
CA ASP A 112 -1.11 17.90 -8.01
C ASP A 112 -0.59 16.69 -8.76
N PHE A 113 -1.28 15.59 -8.65
CA PHE A 113 -0.91 14.38 -9.37
C PHE A 113 -1.86 14.21 -10.54
N THR A 114 -1.30 14.06 -11.73
CA THR A 114 -2.12 13.88 -12.91
C THR A 114 -1.45 12.85 -13.80
N VAL A 115 -2.14 12.43 -14.83
CA VAL A 115 -1.58 11.49 -15.78
C VAL A 115 -0.42 12.13 -16.52
N GLU A 116 -0.44 13.43 -16.72
CA GLU A 116 0.61 14.11 -17.44
C GLU A 116 1.75 14.58 -16.56
N GLY A 117 1.58 14.63 -15.26
CA GLY A 117 2.67 15.09 -14.43
C GLY A 117 2.36 15.08 -12.97
N TYR A 118 3.37 15.31 -12.14
CA TYR A 118 3.10 15.57 -10.75
C TYR A 118 3.93 16.75 -10.33
N GLY A 119 3.27 17.76 -9.86
CA GLY A 119 3.88 19.02 -9.57
C GLY A 119 3.28 19.68 -8.36
N TYR A 120 3.86 20.79 -8.01
CA TYR A 120 3.48 21.51 -6.83
C TYR A 120 2.15 22.19 -7.06
N ARG A 121 1.25 22.08 -6.10
CA ARG A 121 -0.03 22.76 -6.20
C ARG A 121 0.12 24.07 -5.49
N PRO A 122 -0.05 25.16 -6.15
CA PRO A 122 0.09 26.42 -5.47
C PRO A 122 -1.19 26.64 -4.72
N ASP A 123 -1.18 27.32 -3.79
CA ASP A 123 -2.29 27.64 -3.16
C ASP A 123 -2.48 27.90 -2.14
#